data_7d6dfacc3d3579e863ed3b3c1e14de38
#
_entry.id   7d6dfacc3d3579e863ed3b3c1e14de38
#
_cell.length_a   1.000
_cell.length_b   1.000
_cell.length_c   1.000
_cell.angle_alpha   90.00
_cell.angle_beta   90.00
_cell.angle_gamma   90.00
#
_symmetry.space_group_name_H-M   'P 1'
#
loop_
_entity.id
_entity.type
_entity.pdbx_description
1 polymer ?
#
loop_
_entity_poly.entity_id
_entity_poly.type
_entity_poly.pdbx_seq_one_letter_code
_entity_poly.pdbx_strand_id
1 'polypeptide(L)'
;PSCIDNRPLRFNEWDVMRPQTIAVSATPAAWEMEQSGGVFAEQVIRPTGLIDPPVEIRPVEDQVQDCITECKKVAANGYRTLVTTLTKRMAEDLTEFMHEAGMRVRYMHSDVETLERIELLRDLRLGVYDVLIGINLLREGLDIPECGLVAIMDADKEGFLRSETALIQTIGR
;
A
#
# COMPACT_ATOMS: atom_id res chain seq x y z
N PRO A 1 15.92 17.62 28.81
CA PRO A 1 15.16 18.89 28.85
C PRO A 1 13.82 18.75 28.10
N SER A 2 13.78 18.08 26.96
CA SER A 2 12.55 17.87 26.16
C SER A 2 11.57 16.86 26.78
N CYS A 3 11.99 16.09 27.78
CA CYS A 3 11.14 15.03 28.36
C CYS A 3 9.99 15.58 29.21
N ILE A 4 10.09 16.79 29.74
CA ILE A 4 9.07 17.38 30.63
C ILE A 4 7.83 17.79 29.80
N ASP A 5 8.02 18.28 28.58
CA ASP A 5 6.97 18.77 27.68
C ASP A 5 6.86 17.95 26.40
N ASN A 6 7.45 16.76 26.36
CA ASN A 6 7.45 15.90 25.18
C ASN A 6 6.09 15.20 25.01
N ARG A 7 5.11 15.94 24.57
CA ARG A 7 3.81 15.41 24.12
C ARG A 7 3.54 15.86 22.69
N PRO A 8 2.76 15.09 21.94
CA PRO A 8 2.28 15.54 20.64
C PRO A 8 1.48 16.84 20.77
N LEU A 9 1.68 17.76 19.84
CA LEU A 9 0.82 18.93 19.73
C LEU A 9 -0.61 18.51 19.42
N ARG A 10 -1.58 19.19 20.00
CA ARG A 10 -2.96 19.09 19.55
C ARG A 10 -3.11 19.84 18.23
N PHE A 11 -4.07 19.46 17.42
CA PHE A 11 -4.29 20.07 16.11
C PHE A 11 -4.41 21.60 16.17
N ASN A 12 -5.17 22.13 17.12
CA ASN A 12 -5.35 23.57 17.32
C ASN A 12 -4.07 24.31 17.73
N GLU A 13 -3.20 23.67 18.50
CA GLU A 13 -1.88 24.23 18.89
C GLU A 13 -0.96 24.30 17.67
N TRP A 14 -0.96 23.24 16.87
CA TRP A 14 -0.21 23.19 15.63
C TRP A 14 -0.72 24.23 14.61
N ASP A 15 -2.03 24.36 14.45
CA ASP A 15 -2.64 25.26 13.48
C ASP A 15 -2.33 26.75 13.78
N VAL A 16 -2.33 27.14 15.05
CA VAL A 16 -1.93 28.50 15.49
C VAL A 16 -0.45 28.77 15.19
N MET A 17 0.41 27.76 15.30
CA MET A 17 1.85 27.89 15.05
C MET A 17 2.21 27.77 13.57
N ARG A 18 1.31 27.31 12.76
CA ARG A 18 1.53 27.01 11.34
C ARG A 18 1.84 28.28 10.54
N PRO A 19 2.99 28.38 9.88
CA PRO A 19 3.30 29.48 8.96
C PRO A 19 2.49 29.33 7.66
N GLN A 20 2.77 30.19 6.70
CA GLN A 20 2.25 30.03 5.34
C GLN A 20 2.62 28.64 4.83
N THR A 21 1.62 27.87 4.41
CA THR A 21 1.77 26.44 4.12
C THR A 21 1.22 26.11 2.75
N ILE A 22 1.95 25.28 2.01
CA ILE A 22 1.48 24.68 0.77
C ILE A 22 1.20 23.20 1.06
N ALA A 23 -0.05 22.77 0.87
CA ALA A 23 -0.42 21.37 0.99
C ALA A 23 -0.31 20.70 -0.39
N VAL A 24 0.29 19.52 -0.43
CA VAL A 24 0.42 18.69 -1.65
C VAL A 24 -0.13 17.31 -1.34
N SER A 25 -1.10 16.87 -2.11
CA SER A 25 -1.73 15.56 -1.94
C SER A 25 -2.31 15.07 -3.26
N ALA A 26 -2.26 13.76 -3.49
CA ALA A 26 -3.02 13.12 -4.57
C ALA A 26 -4.51 12.99 -4.23
N THR A 27 -4.85 13.02 -2.94
CA THR A 27 -6.19 12.82 -2.38
C THR A 27 -6.42 13.85 -1.28
N PRO A 28 -6.63 15.14 -1.63
CA PRO A 28 -6.85 16.20 -0.63
C PRO A 28 -8.07 15.88 0.22
N ALA A 29 -7.97 16.14 1.53
CA ALA A 29 -9.05 15.92 2.47
C ALA A 29 -9.94 17.16 2.63
N ALA A 30 -11.07 16.99 3.31
CA ALA A 30 -12.04 18.07 3.50
C ALA A 30 -11.45 19.31 4.16
N TRP A 31 -10.52 19.12 5.09
CA TRP A 31 -9.88 20.24 5.80
C TRP A 31 -9.04 21.10 4.85
N GLU A 32 -8.21 20.52 3.99
CA GLU A 32 -7.40 21.27 3.02
C GLU A 32 -8.30 22.02 2.03
N MET A 33 -9.39 21.39 1.60
CA MET A 33 -10.35 22.00 0.71
C MET A 33 -11.06 23.19 1.37
N GLU A 34 -11.42 23.08 2.64
CA GLU A 34 -12.02 24.17 3.42
C GLU A 34 -11.03 25.33 3.61
N GLN A 35 -9.76 25.04 3.98
CA GLN A 35 -8.72 26.06 4.18
C GLN A 35 -8.37 26.82 2.90
N SER A 36 -8.45 26.16 1.75
CA SER A 36 -8.20 26.79 0.45
C SER A 36 -9.42 27.49 -0.16
N GLY A 37 -10.57 27.43 0.51
CA GLY A 37 -11.84 27.91 -0.04
C GLY A 37 -12.29 27.17 -1.30
N GLY A 38 -11.89 25.90 -1.45
CA GLY A 38 -12.15 25.07 -2.62
C GLY A 38 -11.28 25.38 -3.84
N VAL A 39 -10.31 26.28 -3.70
CA VAL A 39 -9.36 26.61 -4.76
C VAL A 39 -8.08 25.81 -4.60
N PHE A 40 -7.72 25.06 -5.63
CA PHE A 40 -6.48 24.28 -5.66
C PHE A 40 -5.93 24.18 -7.08
N ALA A 41 -4.63 23.94 -7.20
CA ALA A 41 -3.98 23.72 -8.47
C ALA A 41 -3.94 22.20 -8.77
N GLU A 42 -4.49 21.80 -9.89
CA GLU A 42 -4.46 20.42 -10.35
C GLU A 42 -3.26 20.16 -11.25
N GLN A 43 -2.48 19.13 -10.94
CA GLN A 43 -1.47 18.62 -11.83
C GLN A 43 -1.97 17.30 -12.43
N VAL A 44 -2.68 17.39 -13.54
CA VAL A 44 -3.33 16.23 -14.19
C VAL A 44 -2.40 15.56 -15.20
N ILE A 45 -1.47 16.31 -15.77
CA ILE A 45 -0.59 15.81 -16.83
C ILE A 45 0.64 15.12 -16.23
N ARG A 46 0.86 13.86 -16.60
CA ARG A 46 2.11 13.13 -16.36
C ARG A 46 3.01 13.23 -17.59
N PRO A 47 4.02 14.11 -17.61
CA PRO A 47 4.86 14.32 -18.79
C PRO A 47 5.72 13.09 -19.14
N THR A 48 5.86 12.14 -18.23
CA THR A 48 6.61 10.89 -18.42
C THR A 48 5.91 9.87 -19.32
N GLY A 49 4.65 10.09 -19.70
CA GLY A 49 3.84 9.13 -20.47
C GLY A 49 3.41 7.88 -19.69
N LEU A 50 3.69 7.82 -18.38
CA LEU A 50 3.22 6.73 -17.53
C LEU A 50 1.71 6.87 -17.31
N ILE A 51 0.97 5.84 -17.67
CA ILE A 51 -0.46 5.71 -17.43
C ILE A 51 -0.71 5.00 -16.11
N ASP A 52 -1.91 5.17 -15.56
CA ASP A 52 -2.31 4.39 -14.39
C ASP A 52 -2.39 2.90 -14.74
N PRO A 53 -2.05 2.00 -13.80
CA PRO A 53 -2.14 0.57 -14.05
C PRO A 53 -3.59 0.15 -14.32
N PRO A 54 -3.82 -0.84 -15.21
CA PRO A 54 -5.16 -1.38 -15.41
C PRO A 54 -5.66 -2.04 -14.12
N VAL A 55 -6.91 -1.77 -13.77
CA VAL A 55 -7.57 -2.34 -12.60
C VAL A 55 -8.62 -3.34 -13.04
N GLU A 56 -8.55 -4.55 -12.52
CA GLU A 56 -9.51 -5.61 -12.76
C GLU A 56 -10.20 -6.00 -11.44
N ILE A 57 -11.53 -6.01 -11.45
CA ILE A 57 -12.34 -6.43 -10.30
C ILE A 57 -12.84 -7.84 -10.58
N ARG A 58 -12.58 -8.77 -9.66
CA ARG A 58 -12.94 -10.17 -9.78
C ARG A 58 -13.83 -10.62 -8.63
N PRO A 59 -14.64 -11.68 -8.82
CA PRO A 59 -15.47 -12.26 -7.76
C PRO A 59 -14.66 -12.70 -6.55
N VAL A 60 -15.26 -12.64 -5.35
CA VAL A 60 -14.60 -12.97 -4.09
C VAL A 60 -14.60 -14.49 -3.80
N GLU A 61 -15.49 -15.25 -4.42
CA GLU A 61 -15.74 -16.66 -4.11
C GLU A 61 -14.47 -17.53 -4.22
N ASP A 62 -13.68 -17.35 -5.27
CA ASP A 62 -12.46 -18.11 -5.52
C ASP A 62 -11.20 -17.24 -5.46
N GLN A 63 -11.25 -16.13 -4.76
CA GLN A 63 -10.20 -15.11 -4.76
C GLN A 63 -8.80 -15.65 -4.41
N VAL A 64 -8.69 -16.64 -3.52
CA VAL A 64 -7.41 -17.23 -3.12
C VAL A 64 -6.78 -18.00 -4.27
N GLN A 65 -7.54 -18.87 -4.92
CA GLN A 65 -7.05 -19.67 -6.04
C GLN A 65 -6.73 -18.81 -7.26
N ASP A 66 -7.54 -17.80 -7.50
CA ASP A 66 -7.34 -16.83 -8.56
C ASP A 66 -6.07 -15.99 -8.31
N CYS A 67 -5.90 -15.49 -7.10
CA CYS A 67 -4.69 -14.76 -6.69
C CYS A 67 -3.43 -15.60 -6.89
N ILE A 68 -3.44 -16.88 -6.49
CA ILE A 68 -2.30 -17.80 -6.69
C ILE A 68 -2.01 -17.98 -8.18
N THR A 69 -3.05 -18.13 -8.99
CA THR A 69 -2.90 -18.31 -10.42
C THR A 69 -2.24 -17.09 -11.07
N GLU A 70 -2.67 -15.90 -10.71
CA GLU A 70 -2.09 -14.65 -11.22
C GLU A 70 -0.66 -14.45 -10.70
N CYS A 71 -0.40 -14.71 -9.42
CA CYS A 71 0.95 -14.65 -8.86
C CYS A 71 1.94 -15.58 -9.60
N LYS A 72 1.52 -16.79 -9.94
CA LYS A 72 2.34 -17.74 -10.72
C LYS A 72 2.65 -17.20 -12.12
N LYS A 73 1.67 -16.62 -12.80
CA LYS A 73 1.86 -16.01 -14.13
C LYS A 73 2.86 -14.85 -14.06
N VAL A 74 2.73 -14.00 -13.06
CA VAL A 74 3.60 -12.83 -12.86
C VAL A 74 5.02 -13.26 -12.53
N ALA A 75 5.18 -14.24 -11.64
CA ALA A 75 6.48 -14.80 -11.28
C ALA A 75 7.17 -15.48 -12.48
N ALA A 76 6.42 -16.20 -13.31
CA ALA A 76 6.95 -16.82 -14.53
C ALA A 76 7.49 -15.79 -15.54
N ASN A 77 6.96 -14.57 -15.53
CA ASN A 77 7.45 -13.44 -16.34
C ASN A 77 8.59 -12.66 -15.67
N GLY A 78 9.07 -13.09 -14.51
CA GLY A 78 10.18 -12.45 -13.80
C GLY A 78 9.80 -11.25 -12.93
N TYR A 79 8.51 -10.96 -12.79
CA TYR A 79 8.01 -9.87 -11.95
C TYR A 79 7.63 -10.36 -10.54
N ARG A 80 7.37 -9.39 -9.67
CA ARG A 80 7.00 -9.60 -8.26
C ARG A 80 5.55 -9.22 -8.02
N THR A 81 4.98 -9.79 -6.97
CA THR A 81 3.59 -9.50 -6.58
C THR A 81 3.53 -8.99 -5.14
N LEU A 82 2.72 -7.97 -4.94
CA LEU A 82 2.32 -7.50 -3.61
C LEU A 82 0.87 -7.92 -3.36
N VAL A 83 0.61 -8.58 -2.24
CA VAL A 83 -0.74 -8.99 -1.84
C VAL A 83 -1.10 -8.31 -0.53
N THR A 84 -2.18 -7.54 -0.53
CA THR A 84 -2.70 -6.91 0.69
C THR A 84 -3.95 -7.62 1.18
N THR A 85 -3.95 -7.97 2.47
CA THR A 85 -5.06 -8.64 3.15
C THR A 85 -5.68 -7.72 4.19
N LEU A 86 -6.89 -8.07 4.65
CA LEU A 86 -7.62 -7.30 5.65
C LEU A 86 -7.13 -7.57 7.07
N THR A 87 -6.75 -8.82 7.37
CA THR A 87 -6.38 -9.26 8.70
C THR A 87 -5.04 -9.98 8.71
N LYS A 88 -4.39 -9.98 9.89
CA LYS A 88 -3.15 -10.71 10.16
C LYS A 88 -3.32 -12.21 9.89
N ARG A 89 -4.39 -12.79 10.42
CA ARG A 89 -4.69 -14.20 10.24
C ARG A 89 -4.82 -14.59 8.77
N MET A 90 -5.56 -13.79 8.01
CA MET A 90 -5.69 -14.05 6.56
C MET A 90 -4.34 -13.97 5.83
N ALA A 91 -3.46 -13.05 6.24
CA ALA A 91 -2.12 -12.96 5.66
C ALA A 91 -1.28 -14.19 5.97
N GLU A 92 -1.35 -14.68 7.21
CA GLU A 92 -0.65 -15.89 7.66
C GLU A 92 -1.17 -17.14 6.93
N ASP A 93 -2.49 -17.35 6.94
CA ASP A 93 -3.14 -18.49 6.29
C ASP A 93 -2.84 -18.49 4.77
N LEU A 94 -2.90 -17.33 4.11
CA LEU A 94 -2.61 -17.20 2.68
C LEU A 94 -1.13 -17.47 2.38
N THR A 95 -0.22 -17.04 3.24
CA THR A 95 1.21 -17.30 3.10
C THR A 95 1.52 -18.80 3.18
N GLU A 96 0.93 -19.49 4.14
CA GLU A 96 1.09 -20.94 4.29
C GLU A 96 0.54 -21.67 3.06
N PHE A 97 -0.66 -21.31 2.62
CA PHE A 97 -1.31 -21.91 1.45
C PHE A 97 -0.51 -21.70 0.15
N MET A 98 0.04 -20.50 -0.06
CA MET A 98 0.91 -20.23 -1.20
C MET A 98 2.23 -20.99 -1.12
N HIS A 99 2.79 -21.15 0.08
CA HIS A 99 3.99 -21.93 0.30
C HIS A 99 3.77 -23.42 -0.02
N GLU A 100 2.65 -24.00 0.43
CA GLU A 100 2.23 -25.36 0.06
C GLU A 100 2.03 -25.53 -1.44
N ALA A 101 1.56 -24.48 -2.12
CA ALA A 101 1.43 -24.45 -3.59
C ALA A 101 2.78 -24.30 -4.32
N GLY A 102 3.92 -24.35 -3.59
CA GLY A 102 5.27 -24.29 -4.13
C GLY A 102 5.75 -22.90 -4.52
N MET A 103 5.12 -21.85 -4.02
CA MET A 103 5.50 -20.46 -4.31
C MET A 103 6.54 -19.94 -3.32
N ARG A 104 7.43 -19.09 -3.80
CA ARG A 104 8.36 -18.34 -2.95
C ARG A 104 7.66 -17.10 -2.42
N VAL A 105 7.17 -17.18 -1.21
CA VAL A 105 6.34 -16.15 -0.56
C VAL A 105 6.91 -15.76 0.79
N ARG A 106 6.73 -14.51 1.17
CA ARG A 106 7.03 -13.97 2.51
C ARG A 106 5.84 -13.18 3.03
N TYR A 107 5.70 -13.18 4.34
CA TYR A 107 4.74 -12.35 5.06
C TYR A 107 5.45 -11.21 5.79
N MET A 108 4.93 -10.01 5.65
CA MET A 108 5.39 -8.84 6.40
C MET A 108 4.42 -8.57 7.56
N HIS A 109 4.88 -8.81 8.78
CA HIS A 109 4.14 -8.50 9.99
C HIS A 109 3.99 -6.99 10.20
N SER A 110 2.92 -6.57 10.90
CA SER A 110 2.74 -5.17 11.31
C SER A 110 3.84 -4.67 12.26
N ASP A 111 4.44 -5.60 13.01
CA ASP A 111 5.39 -5.33 14.08
C ASP A 111 6.87 -5.47 13.64
N VAL A 112 7.10 -5.63 12.33
CA VAL A 112 8.44 -5.74 11.74
C VAL A 112 9.21 -4.44 11.95
N GLU A 113 10.41 -4.54 12.49
CA GLU A 113 11.30 -3.40 12.66
C GLU A 113 11.70 -2.78 11.31
N THR A 114 12.04 -1.49 11.33
CA THR A 114 12.34 -0.73 10.12
C THR A 114 13.46 -1.37 9.29
N LEU A 115 14.50 -1.89 9.93
CA LEU A 115 15.63 -2.53 9.22
C LEU A 115 15.20 -3.83 8.55
N GLU A 116 14.47 -4.68 9.26
CA GLU A 116 13.95 -5.94 8.71
C GLU A 116 12.98 -5.67 7.53
N ARG A 117 12.17 -4.61 7.62
CA ARG A 117 11.31 -4.19 6.51
C ARG A 117 12.11 -3.82 5.25
N ILE A 118 13.22 -3.12 5.42
CA ILE A 118 14.12 -2.76 4.31
C ILE A 118 14.71 -4.01 3.68
N GLU A 119 15.14 -4.99 4.50
CA GLU A 119 15.66 -6.26 4.01
C GLU A 119 14.62 -7.08 3.25
N LEU A 120 13.39 -7.18 3.79
CA LEU A 120 12.28 -7.85 3.09
C LEU A 120 12.02 -7.23 1.72
N LEU A 121 11.94 -5.92 1.63
CA LEU A 121 11.71 -5.24 0.36
C LEU A 121 12.89 -5.41 -0.61
N ARG A 122 14.11 -5.35 -0.13
CA ARG A 122 15.31 -5.62 -0.91
C ARG A 122 15.31 -7.04 -1.48
N ASP A 123 15.00 -8.02 -0.67
CA ASP A 123 14.96 -9.44 -1.06
C ASP A 123 13.84 -9.69 -2.10
N LEU A 124 12.70 -9.05 -1.98
CA LEU A 124 11.65 -9.07 -2.99
C LEU A 124 12.18 -8.54 -4.34
N ARG A 125 12.79 -7.37 -4.33
CA ARG A 125 13.37 -6.75 -5.55
C ARG A 125 14.45 -7.63 -6.19
N LEU A 126 15.31 -8.22 -5.38
CA LEU A 126 16.37 -9.14 -5.84
C LEU A 126 15.83 -10.50 -6.32
N GLY A 127 14.56 -10.81 -6.08
CA GLY A 127 13.94 -12.07 -6.49
C GLY A 127 14.30 -13.27 -5.62
N VAL A 128 14.69 -13.04 -4.37
CA VAL A 128 14.82 -14.09 -3.38
C VAL A 128 13.49 -14.80 -3.18
N TYR A 129 12.40 -14.07 -3.27
CA TYR A 129 11.04 -14.57 -3.31
C TYR A 129 10.18 -13.73 -4.28
N ASP A 130 8.99 -14.23 -4.66
CA ASP A 130 8.18 -13.65 -5.72
C ASP A 130 6.97 -12.87 -5.21
N VAL A 131 6.48 -13.23 -4.03
CA VAL A 131 5.25 -12.69 -3.45
C VAL A 131 5.49 -12.18 -2.04
N LEU A 132 5.08 -10.94 -1.79
CA LEU A 132 5.05 -10.35 -0.46
C LEU A 132 3.60 -10.13 -0.04
N ILE A 133 3.20 -10.75 1.06
CA ILE A 133 1.86 -10.62 1.64
C ILE A 133 1.94 -9.76 2.90
N GLY A 134 0.93 -8.95 3.15
CA GLY A 134 0.79 -8.26 4.43
C GLY A 134 -0.44 -7.38 4.52
N ILE A 135 -0.61 -6.80 5.69
CA ILE A 135 -1.69 -5.87 5.97
C ILE A 135 -1.19 -4.47 5.61
N ASN A 136 -1.91 -3.76 4.73
CA ASN A 136 -1.58 -2.39 4.36
C ASN A 136 -0.10 -2.19 3.97
N LEU A 137 0.44 -3.11 3.19
CA LEU A 137 1.83 -3.09 2.70
C LEU A 137 2.17 -1.80 1.96
N LEU A 138 1.20 -1.21 1.33
CA LEU A 138 1.35 -0.16 0.33
C LEU A 138 1.08 1.22 0.92
N ARG A 139 1.75 1.53 2.03
CA ARG A 139 1.81 2.89 2.55
C ARG A 139 2.76 3.74 1.69
N GLU A 140 2.64 5.05 1.80
CA GLU A 140 3.48 6.03 1.09
C GLU A 140 4.97 5.69 1.16
N GLY A 141 5.70 5.98 0.09
CA GLY A 141 7.15 5.85 0.03
C GLY A 141 7.70 4.51 -0.46
N LEU A 142 6.88 3.58 -0.96
CA LEU A 142 7.37 2.38 -1.64
C LEU A 142 7.44 2.63 -3.16
N ASP A 143 8.62 2.37 -3.72
CA ASP A 143 8.86 2.31 -5.15
C ASP A 143 9.50 0.97 -5.48
N ILE A 144 8.72 0.10 -6.14
CA ILE A 144 9.13 -1.27 -6.48
C ILE A 144 8.87 -1.49 -7.98
N PRO A 145 9.78 -1.04 -8.84
CA PRO A 145 9.60 -1.15 -10.29
C PRO A 145 9.53 -2.60 -10.77
N GLU A 146 10.00 -3.55 -9.99
CA GLU A 146 9.91 -4.98 -10.28
C GLU A 146 8.51 -5.56 -10.01
N CYS A 147 7.61 -4.79 -9.39
CA CYS A 147 6.25 -5.23 -9.09
C CYS A 147 5.39 -5.21 -10.36
N GLY A 148 4.90 -6.37 -10.78
CA GLY A 148 4.01 -6.52 -11.94
C GLY A 148 2.54 -6.73 -11.56
N LEU A 149 2.25 -6.95 -10.29
CA LEU A 149 0.88 -7.17 -9.80
C LEU A 149 0.72 -6.68 -8.37
N VAL A 150 -0.36 -5.97 -8.13
CA VAL A 150 -0.87 -5.70 -6.78
C VAL A 150 -2.23 -6.37 -6.64
N ALA A 151 -2.35 -7.31 -5.71
CA ALA A 151 -3.60 -7.99 -5.41
C ALA A 151 -4.19 -7.49 -4.09
N ILE A 152 -5.44 -7.08 -4.13
CA ILE A 152 -6.19 -6.60 -2.96
C ILE A 152 -7.26 -7.64 -2.64
N MET A 153 -7.04 -8.40 -1.57
CA MET A 153 -7.99 -9.41 -1.12
C MET A 153 -9.13 -8.77 -0.34
N ASP A 154 -10.36 -9.32 -0.45
CA ASP A 154 -11.56 -8.76 0.21
C ASP A 154 -11.73 -7.25 -0.03
N ALA A 155 -11.60 -6.80 -1.27
CA ALA A 155 -11.64 -5.38 -1.62
C ALA A 155 -13.02 -4.73 -1.37
N ASP A 156 -14.07 -5.53 -1.29
CA ASP A 156 -15.45 -5.15 -0.96
C ASP A 156 -15.66 -4.80 0.52
N LYS A 157 -14.73 -5.19 1.39
CA LYS A 157 -14.82 -4.93 2.83
C LYS A 157 -14.15 -3.63 3.22
N GLU A 158 -14.94 -2.67 3.66
CA GLU A 158 -14.44 -1.42 4.22
C GLU A 158 -13.83 -1.62 5.60
N GLY A 159 -12.85 -0.79 5.95
CA GLY A 159 -12.21 -0.79 7.25
C GLY A 159 -11.33 0.44 7.45
N PHE A 160 -10.81 0.62 8.66
CA PHE A 160 -10.02 1.80 9.05
C PHE A 160 -8.86 2.12 8.09
N LEU A 161 -8.29 1.12 7.43
CA LEU A 161 -7.19 1.27 6.47
C LEU A 161 -7.59 0.88 5.04
N ARG A 162 -8.89 0.78 4.76
CA ARG A 162 -9.48 0.41 3.47
C ARG A 162 -10.63 1.35 3.11
N SER A 163 -10.38 2.64 3.23
CA SER A 163 -11.23 3.66 2.63
C SER A 163 -10.99 3.72 1.12
N GLU A 164 -11.91 4.33 0.40
CA GLU A 164 -11.77 4.63 -1.03
C GLU A 164 -10.40 5.27 -1.34
N THR A 165 -10.02 6.29 -0.56
CA THR A 165 -8.72 6.95 -0.67
C THR A 165 -7.53 6.00 -0.52
N ALA A 166 -7.60 5.08 0.45
CA ALA A 166 -6.54 4.09 0.66
C ALA A 166 -6.43 3.10 -0.51
N LEU A 167 -7.54 2.69 -1.11
CA LEU A 167 -7.56 1.82 -2.28
C LEU A 167 -6.98 2.53 -3.50
N ILE A 168 -7.36 3.78 -3.76
CA ILE A 168 -6.81 4.60 -4.85
C ILE A 168 -5.29 4.74 -4.71
N GLN A 169 -4.79 5.00 -3.51
CA GLN A 169 -3.35 5.08 -3.24
C GLN A 169 -2.64 3.73 -3.45
N THR A 170 -3.32 2.63 -3.13
CA THR A 170 -2.79 1.28 -3.33
C THR A 170 -2.70 0.92 -4.81
N ILE A 171 -3.69 1.28 -5.61
CA ILE A 171 -3.73 1.04 -7.06
C ILE A 171 -2.61 1.81 -7.78
N GLY A 172 -2.23 2.97 -7.31
CA GLY A 172 -1.20 3.82 -7.93
C GLY A 172 0.25 3.38 -7.64
N ARG A 173 0.48 2.19 -7.07
CA ARG A 173 1.81 1.64 -6.75
C ARG A 173 2.20 0.60 -7.78
#